data_82d6e3d5c18a5b622e04f8579efc3645
#
_entry.id   82d6e3d5c18a5b622e04f8579efc3645
#
_cell.length_a   1.000
_cell.length_b   1.000
_cell.length_c   1.000
_cell.angle_alpha   90.00
_cell.angle_beta   90.00
_cell.angle_gamma   90.00
#
_symmetry.space_group_name_H-M   'P 1'
#
loop_
_entity.id
_entity.type
_entity.pdbx_description
1 polymer ?
#
loop_
_entity_poly.entity_id
_entity_poly.type
_entity_poly.pdbx_seq_one_letter_code
_entity_poly.pdbx_strand_id
1 'polypeptide(L)'
;MSAPTGSRLVIYAALAGNLAIAVAKFIAAGISGSSAMLSEGVHSLVDTLNELLLLYGLRRAGKAPDPVHPFGYGRELYFWSFIVALLVFAAGAGVSAYEGIQHIRKPEPATNHALSYSVLGISILFEGGSWWVALREFRRTKGKLGYFEAFRRSKDPSTFTVLLEDSAALLGLGFALIGLVAAQVLDMPVLDGVASLCIAGVLAATAFLLARETKGLLVGEPAHPAVAERIMAVAETDPDLRRANGVTTMQMGPEQVVAMLSAEFEDDRRTPQIEACITRIETAVKREYPELVALFIKAQTPEVYAARRAALAAPPAPE
;
A
#
# COMPACT_ATOMS: atom_id res chain seq x y z
N MET A 1 -19.58 2.94 -7.24
CA MET A 1 -19.88 4.39 -7.12
C MET A 1 -18.74 5.17 -7.77
N SER A 2 -19.03 6.05 -8.74
CA SER A 2 -17.98 6.87 -9.38
C SER A 2 -17.54 7.94 -8.39
N ALA A 3 -16.23 8.07 -8.18
CA ALA A 3 -15.65 9.14 -7.38
C ALA A 3 -16.20 10.52 -7.80
N PRO A 4 -16.49 11.42 -6.85
CA PRO A 4 -17.01 12.75 -7.16
C PRO A 4 -16.06 13.49 -8.13
N THR A 5 -16.63 14.23 -9.09
CA THR A 5 -15.87 14.97 -10.13
C THR A 5 -14.77 15.87 -9.57
N GLY A 6 -14.92 16.40 -8.35
CA GLY A 6 -13.89 17.16 -7.64
C GLY A 6 -12.64 16.36 -7.27
N SER A 7 -12.78 15.08 -6.92
CA SER A 7 -11.66 14.20 -6.58
C SER A 7 -10.74 13.95 -7.80
N ARG A 8 -11.30 13.77 -8.99
CA ARG A 8 -10.50 13.54 -10.21
C ARG A 8 -9.66 14.74 -10.62
N LEU A 9 -10.21 15.96 -10.49
CA LEU A 9 -9.47 17.19 -10.80
C LEU A 9 -8.25 17.36 -9.89
N VAL A 10 -8.41 17.07 -8.59
CA VAL A 10 -7.31 17.14 -7.61
C VAL A 10 -6.21 16.13 -7.97
N ILE A 11 -6.56 14.90 -8.33
CA ILE A 11 -5.58 13.87 -8.73
C ILE A 11 -4.83 14.27 -10.00
N TYR A 12 -5.52 14.78 -11.02
CA TYR A 12 -4.86 15.25 -12.25
C TYR A 12 -3.98 16.48 -12.00
N ALA A 13 -4.36 17.36 -11.08
CA ALA A 13 -3.53 18.50 -10.70
C ALA A 13 -2.26 18.06 -9.96
N ALA A 14 -2.36 17.10 -9.03
CA ALA A 14 -1.21 16.50 -8.33
C ALA A 14 -0.26 15.82 -9.33
N LEU A 15 -0.80 14.98 -10.22
CA LEU A 15 -0.03 14.30 -11.27
C LEU A 15 0.71 15.30 -12.19
N ALA A 16 0.04 16.37 -12.61
CA ALA A 16 0.66 17.40 -13.43
C ALA A 16 1.75 18.15 -12.64
N GLY A 17 1.56 18.41 -11.35
CA GLY A 17 2.54 19.02 -10.46
C GLY A 17 3.79 18.14 -10.33
N ASN A 18 3.63 16.86 -10.03
CA ASN A 18 4.73 15.90 -9.87
C ASN A 18 5.52 15.73 -11.17
N LEU A 19 4.84 15.66 -12.32
CA LEU A 19 5.50 15.62 -13.62
C LEU A 19 6.30 16.90 -13.90
N ALA A 20 5.77 18.07 -13.57
CA ALA A 20 6.48 19.35 -13.75
C ALA A 20 7.73 19.40 -12.86
N ILE A 21 7.67 18.92 -11.62
CA ILE A 21 8.81 18.82 -10.70
C ILE A 21 9.86 17.85 -11.26
N ALA A 22 9.46 16.68 -11.75
CA ALA A 22 10.37 15.72 -12.37
C ALA A 22 11.14 16.37 -13.55
N VAL A 23 10.44 17.03 -14.45
CA VAL A 23 11.05 17.76 -15.58
C VAL A 23 12.05 18.84 -15.09
N ALA A 24 11.67 19.63 -14.08
CA ALA A 24 12.54 20.65 -13.51
C ALA A 24 13.82 20.04 -12.89
N LYS A 25 13.71 18.91 -12.16
CA LYS A 25 14.84 18.17 -11.58
C LYS A 25 15.78 17.64 -12.66
N PHE A 26 15.24 17.06 -13.76
CA PHE A 26 16.08 16.59 -14.89
C PHE A 26 16.80 17.72 -15.60
N ILE A 27 16.14 18.87 -15.82
CA ILE A 27 16.77 20.06 -16.40
C ILE A 27 17.91 20.54 -15.48
N ALA A 28 17.65 20.64 -14.17
CA ALA A 28 18.66 21.06 -13.21
C ALA A 28 19.84 20.07 -13.14
N ALA A 29 19.59 18.76 -13.17
CA ALA A 29 20.63 17.73 -13.22
C ALA A 29 21.50 17.86 -14.47
N GLY A 30 20.88 18.01 -15.66
CA GLY A 30 21.60 18.17 -16.93
C GLY A 30 22.45 19.42 -17.01
N ILE A 31 22.03 20.53 -16.36
CA ILE A 31 22.78 21.78 -16.33
C ILE A 31 23.88 21.77 -15.26
N SER A 32 23.58 21.20 -14.07
CA SER A 32 24.50 21.22 -12.93
C SER A 32 25.52 20.09 -12.92
N GLY A 33 25.24 18.97 -13.61
CA GLY A 33 26.03 17.74 -13.53
C GLY A 33 25.91 17.00 -12.19
N SER A 34 24.97 17.38 -11.31
CA SER A 34 24.79 16.75 -10.02
C SER A 34 24.11 15.39 -10.15
N SER A 35 24.75 14.32 -9.66
CA SER A 35 24.20 12.96 -9.62
C SER A 35 23.07 12.84 -8.62
N ALA A 36 23.11 13.58 -7.51
CA ALA A 36 22.03 13.64 -6.55
C ALA A 36 20.76 14.27 -7.17
N MET A 37 20.90 15.34 -7.96
CA MET A 37 19.78 15.93 -8.71
C MET A 37 19.22 14.97 -9.75
N LEU A 38 20.05 14.21 -10.43
CA LEU A 38 19.60 13.19 -11.38
C LEU A 38 18.82 12.07 -10.68
N SER A 39 19.34 11.57 -9.55
CA SER A 39 18.67 10.57 -8.71
C SER A 39 17.29 11.06 -8.24
N GLU A 40 17.19 12.32 -7.81
CA GLU A 40 15.94 12.96 -7.42
C GLU A 40 14.97 13.13 -8.61
N GLY A 41 15.48 13.43 -9.80
CA GLY A 41 14.69 13.49 -11.04
C GLY A 41 14.08 12.13 -11.40
N VAL A 42 14.88 11.08 -11.32
CA VAL A 42 14.42 9.69 -11.55
C VAL A 42 13.37 9.30 -10.50
N HIS A 43 13.59 9.62 -9.23
CA HIS A 43 12.62 9.36 -8.16
C HIS A 43 11.27 10.02 -8.46
N SER A 44 11.25 11.33 -8.77
CA SER A 44 10.00 12.04 -9.08
C SER A 44 9.29 11.52 -10.35
N LEU A 45 10.03 11.03 -11.33
CA LEU A 45 9.44 10.35 -12.49
C LEU A 45 8.80 9.01 -12.10
N VAL A 46 9.47 8.23 -11.26
CA VAL A 46 8.95 6.96 -10.74
C VAL A 46 7.68 7.21 -9.94
N ASP A 47 7.64 8.23 -9.08
CA ASP A 47 6.44 8.60 -8.30
C ASP A 47 5.26 8.96 -9.20
N THR A 48 5.51 9.74 -10.27
CA THR A 48 4.50 10.04 -11.29
C THR A 48 3.93 8.78 -11.94
N LEU A 49 4.78 7.81 -12.28
CA LEU A 49 4.36 6.52 -12.83
C LEU A 49 3.61 5.67 -11.80
N ASN A 50 4.03 5.71 -10.53
CA ASN A 50 3.38 5.01 -9.43
C ASN A 50 1.96 5.51 -9.22
N GLU A 51 1.73 6.82 -9.21
CA GLU A 51 0.39 7.41 -9.13
C GLU A 51 -0.52 6.92 -10.26
N LEU A 52 -0.01 6.88 -11.50
CA LEU A 52 -0.76 6.36 -12.64
C LEU A 52 -1.12 4.88 -12.50
N LEU A 53 -0.18 4.06 -12.02
CA LEU A 53 -0.40 2.63 -11.78
C LEU A 53 -1.38 2.38 -10.65
N LEU A 54 -1.30 3.14 -9.55
CA LEU A 54 -2.26 3.05 -8.45
C LEU A 54 -3.67 3.45 -8.89
N LEU A 55 -3.81 4.53 -9.68
CA LEU A 55 -5.09 4.94 -10.26
C LEU A 55 -5.65 3.87 -11.20
N TYR A 56 -4.80 3.26 -12.01
CA TYR A 56 -5.20 2.12 -12.86
C TYR A 56 -5.66 0.93 -12.01
N GLY A 57 -4.90 0.58 -10.97
CA GLY A 57 -5.24 -0.48 -10.02
C GLY A 57 -6.59 -0.24 -9.32
N LEU A 58 -6.83 0.99 -8.83
CA LEU A 58 -8.12 1.39 -8.24
C LEU A 58 -9.27 1.26 -9.23
N ARG A 59 -9.07 1.69 -10.49
CA ARG A 59 -10.10 1.56 -11.54
C ARG A 59 -10.40 0.08 -11.85
N ARG A 60 -9.36 -0.75 -11.89
CA ARG A 60 -9.50 -2.19 -12.15
C ARG A 60 -10.19 -2.89 -10.97
N ALA A 61 -9.79 -2.59 -9.74
CA ALA A 61 -10.35 -3.15 -8.53
C ALA A 61 -11.86 -2.86 -8.37
N GLY A 62 -12.33 -1.73 -8.90
CA GLY A 62 -13.75 -1.35 -8.88
C GLY A 62 -14.65 -2.06 -9.91
N LYS A 63 -14.14 -3.00 -10.72
CA LYS A 63 -14.96 -3.77 -11.64
C LYS A 63 -15.85 -4.76 -10.89
N ALA A 64 -17.09 -4.91 -11.40
CA ALA A 64 -18.04 -5.88 -10.88
C ALA A 64 -17.53 -7.33 -11.07
N PRO A 65 -17.96 -8.26 -10.21
CA PRO A 65 -17.72 -9.68 -10.39
C PRO A 65 -18.21 -10.19 -11.75
N ASP A 66 -17.50 -11.16 -12.30
CA ASP A 66 -17.84 -11.87 -13.53
C ASP A 66 -17.54 -13.38 -13.39
N PRO A 67 -17.86 -14.22 -14.37
CA PRO A 67 -17.60 -15.66 -14.28
C PRO A 67 -16.11 -16.03 -14.13
N VAL A 68 -15.18 -15.16 -14.54
CA VAL A 68 -13.73 -15.38 -14.41
C VAL A 68 -13.25 -14.95 -13.03
N HIS A 69 -13.84 -13.89 -12.47
CA HIS A 69 -13.51 -13.32 -11.15
C HIS A 69 -14.77 -13.22 -10.30
N PRO A 70 -15.27 -14.34 -9.76
CA PRO A 70 -16.58 -14.40 -9.10
C PRO A 70 -16.69 -13.56 -7.82
N PHE A 71 -15.57 -13.20 -7.18
CA PHE A 71 -15.52 -12.28 -6.03
C PHE A 71 -15.11 -10.85 -6.42
N GLY A 72 -15.05 -10.53 -7.73
CA GLY A 72 -14.62 -9.23 -8.23
C GLY A 72 -13.10 -9.10 -8.37
N TYR A 73 -12.66 -7.90 -8.61
CA TYR A 73 -11.30 -7.56 -9.01
C TYR A 73 -10.49 -6.85 -7.91
N GLY A 74 -10.93 -6.87 -6.66
CA GLY A 74 -10.32 -6.10 -5.57
C GLY A 74 -8.82 -6.32 -5.41
N ARG A 75 -8.31 -7.53 -5.70
CA ARG A 75 -6.89 -7.88 -5.63
C ARG A 75 -6.03 -7.20 -6.71
N GLU A 76 -6.62 -6.66 -7.75
CA GLU A 76 -5.89 -5.87 -8.76
C GLU A 76 -5.15 -4.69 -8.12
N LEU A 77 -5.76 -4.02 -7.12
CA LEU A 77 -5.08 -2.95 -6.42
C LEU A 77 -3.81 -3.43 -5.70
N TYR A 78 -3.87 -4.59 -5.04
CA TYR A 78 -2.71 -5.18 -4.36
C TYR A 78 -1.61 -5.57 -5.33
N PHE A 79 -2.00 -6.13 -6.49
CA PHE A 79 -1.05 -6.46 -7.56
C PHE A 79 -0.35 -5.20 -8.10
N TRP A 80 -1.10 -4.15 -8.44
CA TRP A 80 -0.51 -2.93 -8.98
C TRP A 80 0.34 -2.20 -7.95
N SER A 81 -0.05 -2.19 -6.69
CA SER A 81 0.78 -1.65 -5.60
C SER A 81 2.09 -2.44 -5.42
N PHE A 82 2.08 -3.75 -5.65
CA PHE A 82 3.30 -4.55 -5.65
C PHE A 82 4.21 -4.22 -6.84
N ILE A 83 3.64 -3.99 -8.04
CA ILE A 83 4.38 -3.54 -9.22
C ILE A 83 5.03 -2.16 -8.96
N VAL A 84 4.31 -1.24 -8.32
CA VAL A 84 4.85 0.06 -7.87
C VAL A 84 6.10 -0.14 -7.01
N ALA A 85 6.04 -1.00 -5.99
CA ALA A 85 7.20 -1.27 -5.14
C ALA A 85 8.40 -1.81 -5.94
N LEU A 86 8.18 -2.65 -6.95
CA LEU A 86 9.24 -3.14 -7.83
C LEU A 86 9.84 -2.04 -8.70
N LEU A 87 9.03 -1.09 -9.18
CA LEU A 87 9.52 0.05 -9.96
C LEU A 87 10.34 1.02 -9.10
N VAL A 88 9.92 1.31 -7.87
CA VAL A 88 10.70 2.10 -6.91
C VAL A 88 12.07 1.44 -6.66
N PHE A 89 12.10 0.12 -6.52
CA PHE A 89 13.36 -0.61 -6.34
C PHE A 89 14.24 -0.58 -7.59
N ALA A 90 13.70 -0.98 -8.75
CA ALA A 90 14.50 -1.17 -9.95
C ALA A 90 14.92 0.16 -10.59
N ALA A 91 13.98 1.08 -10.81
CA ALA A 91 14.23 2.37 -11.41
C ALA A 91 14.72 3.40 -10.39
N GLY A 92 14.05 3.55 -9.25
CA GLY A 92 14.42 4.51 -8.22
C GLY A 92 15.78 4.16 -7.59
N ALA A 93 15.84 3.09 -6.81
CA ALA A 93 17.05 2.72 -6.09
C ALA A 93 18.17 2.27 -7.02
N GLY A 94 17.86 1.50 -8.09
CA GLY A 94 18.85 0.97 -9.02
C GLY A 94 19.58 2.06 -9.79
N VAL A 95 18.85 3.02 -10.37
CA VAL A 95 19.45 4.14 -11.12
C VAL A 95 20.22 5.05 -10.18
N SER A 96 19.65 5.41 -9.01
CA SER A 96 20.34 6.25 -8.03
C SER A 96 21.64 5.62 -7.51
N ALA A 97 21.67 4.29 -7.31
CA ALA A 97 22.89 3.57 -6.94
C ALA A 97 23.91 3.58 -8.07
N TYR A 98 23.49 3.36 -9.31
CA TYR A 98 24.37 3.39 -10.48
C TYR A 98 25.01 4.78 -10.65
N GLU A 99 24.21 5.83 -10.64
CA GLU A 99 24.68 7.21 -10.76
C GLU A 99 25.63 7.60 -9.62
N GLY A 100 25.30 7.25 -8.37
CA GLY A 100 26.15 7.49 -7.23
C GLY A 100 27.52 6.82 -7.35
N ILE A 101 27.57 5.54 -7.79
CA ILE A 101 28.81 4.82 -8.02
C ILE A 101 29.63 5.45 -9.15
N GLN A 102 29.00 5.83 -10.26
CA GLN A 102 29.69 6.47 -11.38
C GLN A 102 30.29 7.81 -10.97
N HIS A 103 29.53 8.63 -10.22
CA HIS A 103 29.99 9.94 -9.76
C HIS A 103 31.12 9.83 -8.72
N ILE A 104 31.14 8.79 -7.88
CA ILE A 104 32.25 8.51 -6.96
C ILE A 104 33.51 8.09 -7.73
N ARG A 105 33.34 7.30 -8.80
CA ARG A 105 34.50 6.83 -9.63
C ARG A 105 35.08 7.93 -10.50
N LYS A 106 34.26 8.86 -10.96
CA LYS A 106 34.66 9.99 -11.81
C LYS A 106 33.96 11.25 -11.27
N PRO A 107 34.49 11.84 -10.18
CA PRO A 107 33.88 13.01 -9.57
C PRO A 107 34.01 14.21 -10.53
N GLU A 108 32.86 14.79 -10.86
CA GLU A 108 32.81 16.02 -11.62
C GLU A 108 32.17 17.10 -10.71
N PRO A 109 32.81 18.31 -10.62
CA PRO A 109 32.23 19.36 -9.79
C PRO A 109 30.90 19.81 -10.39
N ALA A 110 29.86 19.87 -9.53
CA ALA A 110 28.55 20.38 -9.92
C ALA A 110 28.67 21.86 -10.31
N THR A 111 28.04 22.24 -11.40
CA THR A 111 27.95 23.63 -11.87
C THR A 111 26.58 24.19 -11.56
N ASN A 112 26.44 25.51 -11.62
CA ASN A 112 25.15 26.20 -11.49
C ASN A 112 24.38 25.86 -10.19
N HIS A 113 25.08 25.92 -9.05
CA HIS A 113 24.52 25.59 -7.72
C HIS A 113 23.21 26.34 -7.42
N ALA A 114 23.07 27.61 -7.87
CA ALA A 114 21.86 28.39 -7.63
C ALA A 114 20.62 27.75 -8.23
N LEU A 115 20.72 27.15 -9.42
CA LEU A 115 19.62 26.41 -10.06
C LEU A 115 19.27 25.16 -9.23
N SER A 116 20.27 24.36 -8.83
CA SER A 116 20.05 23.15 -8.02
C SER A 116 19.38 23.48 -6.68
N TYR A 117 19.85 24.49 -5.96
CA TYR A 117 19.24 24.93 -4.71
C TYR A 117 17.80 25.42 -4.91
N SER A 118 17.53 26.16 -5.99
CA SER A 118 16.17 26.65 -6.27
C SER A 118 15.21 25.49 -6.55
N VAL A 119 15.64 24.52 -7.36
CA VAL A 119 14.80 23.35 -7.69
C VAL A 119 14.60 22.47 -6.46
N LEU A 120 15.64 22.19 -5.66
CA LEU A 120 15.51 21.45 -4.41
C LEU A 120 14.57 22.15 -3.42
N GLY A 121 14.70 23.47 -3.25
CA GLY A 121 13.83 24.25 -2.37
C GLY A 121 12.36 24.19 -2.78
N ILE A 122 12.07 24.37 -4.08
CA ILE A 122 10.71 24.22 -4.63
C ILE A 122 10.20 22.80 -4.43
N SER A 123 11.02 21.76 -4.71
CA SER A 123 10.64 20.37 -4.52
C SER A 123 10.29 20.06 -3.07
N ILE A 124 11.08 20.53 -2.09
CA ILE A 124 10.80 20.35 -0.65
C ILE A 124 9.46 20.98 -0.26
N LEU A 125 9.10 22.12 -0.81
CA LEU A 125 7.82 22.76 -0.53
C LEU A 125 6.64 21.94 -1.07
N PHE A 126 6.74 21.44 -2.30
CA PHE A 126 5.69 20.63 -2.91
C PHE A 126 5.54 19.26 -2.24
N GLU A 127 6.64 18.51 -2.10
CA GLU A 127 6.65 17.21 -1.45
C GLU A 127 6.24 17.30 0.04
N GLY A 128 6.70 18.36 0.73
CA GLY A 128 6.28 18.63 2.10
C GLY A 128 4.79 18.94 2.23
N GLY A 129 4.21 19.62 1.25
CA GLY A 129 2.77 19.89 1.17
C GLY A 129 1.97 18.61 0.95
N SER A 130 2.36 17.77 -0.01
CA SER A 130 1.78 16.46 -0.28
C SER A 130 1.85 15.56 0.96
N TRP A 131 3.04 15.39 1.51
CA TRP A 131 3.28 14.62 2.73
C TRP A 131 2.40 15.06 3.90
N TRP A 132 2.24 16.38 4.10
CA TRP A 132 1.38 16.89 5.16
C TRP A 132 -0.07 16.49 4.98
N VAL A 133 -0.58 16.54 3.74
CA VAL A 133 -1.95 16.09 3.41
C VAL A 133 -2.10 14.59 3.64
N ALA A 134 -1.16 13.78 3.13
CA ALA A 134 -1.15 12.33 3.33
C ALA A 134 -1.06 11.95 4.82
N LEU A 135 -0.18 12.61 5.59
CA LEU A 135 -0.05 12.40 7.03
C LEU A 135 -1.34 12.77 7.79
N ARG A 136 -1.99 13.86 7.41
CA ARG A 136 -3.25 14.30 8.03
C ARG A 136 -4.35 13.25 7.79
N GLU A 137 -4.47 12.73 6.58
CA GLU A 137 -5.46 11.69 6.27
C GLU A 137 -5.15 10.39 6.99
N PHE A 138 -3.89 9.96 7.01
CA PHE A 138 -3.46 8.79 7.76
C PHE A 138 -3.73 8.93 9.27
N ARG A 139 -3.54 10.12 9.86
CA ARG A 139 -3.90 10.39 11.26
C ARG A 139 -5.39 10.25 11.54
N ARG A 140 -6.25 10.59 10.58
CA ARG A 140 -7.71 10.43 10.72
C ARG A 140 -8.11 8.95 10.70
N THR A 141 -7.49 8.17 9.83
CA THR A 141 -7.82 6.74 9.64
C THR A 141 -7.20 5.83 10.70
N LYS A 142 -6.01 6.15 11.23
CA LYS A 142 -5.34 5.31 12.23
C LYS A 142 -6.04 5.23 13.58
N GLY A 143 -6.90 6.18 13.92
CA GLY A 143 -7.57 6.25 15.23
C GLY A 143 -6.58 6.29 16.39
N LYS A 144 -6.74 5.38 17.36
CA LYS A 144 -5.87 5.27 18.57
C LYS A 144 -4.62 4.42 18.37
N LEU A 145 -4.45 3.78 17.22
CA LEU A 145 -3.30 2.90 16.93
C LEU A 145 -2.00 3.72 16.82
N GLY A 146 -0.87 3.08 17.14
CA GLY A 146 0.45 3.60 16.80
C GLY A 146 0.65 3.66 15.29
N TYR A 147 1.53 4.54 14.78
CA TYR A 147 1.75 4.71 13.34
C TYR A 147 2.17 3.41 12.65
N PHE A 148 3.13 2.68 13.21
CA PHE A 148 3.62 1.43 12.65
C PHE A 148 2.56 0.31 12.70
N GLU A 149 1.79 0.25 13.77
CA GLU A 149 0.70 -0.70 13.91
C GLU A 149 -0.44 -0.40 12.92
N ALA A 150 -0.81 0.87 12.77
CA ALA A 150 -1.82 1.31 11.80
C ALA A 150 -1.38 0.99 10.37
N PHE A 151 -0.09 1.20 10.03
CA PHE A 151 0.49 0.83 8.75
C PHE A 151 0.33 -0.68 8.48
N ARG A 152 0.76 -1.53 9.41
CA ARG A 152 0.67 -3.00 9.27
C ARG A 152 -0.75 -3.55 9.25
N ARG A 153 -1.70 -2.85 9.86
CA ARG A 153 -3.13 -3.24 9.87
C ARG A 153 -3.93 -2.65 8.73
N SER A 154 -3.37 -1.72 7.98
CA SER A 154 -4.06 -1.10 6.85
C SER A 154 -4.33 -2.15 5.76
N LYS A 155 -5.56 -2.15 5.25
CA LYS A 155 -5.97 -3.00 4.11
C LYS A 155 -6.07 -2.20 2.80
N ASP A 156 -5.77 -0.90 2.87
CA ASP A 156 -5.71 -0.01 1.71
C ASP A 156 -4.25 0.39 1.44
N PRO A 157 -3.59 -0.22 0.44
CA PRO A 157 -2.20 0.09 0.10
C PRO A 157 -2.03 1.50 -0.45
N SER A 158 -3.05 2.11 -1.06
CA SER A 158 -2.91 3.43 -1.67
C SER A 158 -2.54 4.51 -0.64
N THR A 159 -3.17 4.48 0.54
CA THR A 159 -2.91 5.47 1.60
C THR A 159 -1.50 5.38 2.17
N PHE A 160 -1.02 4.16 2.45
CA PHE A 160 0.31 4.02 3.04
C PHE A 160 1.43 4.12 2.01
N THR A 161 1.19 3.76 0.74
CA THR A 161 2.17 3.91 -0.33
C THR A 161 2.54 5.38 -0.51
N VAL A 162 1.56 6.26 -0.71
CA VAL A 162 1.80 7.71 -0.85
C VAL A 162 2.56 8.27 0.34
N LEU A 163 2.16 7.94 1.58
CA LEU A 163 2.86 8.45 2.78
C LEU A 163 4.32 7.99 2.86
N LEU A 164 4.61 6.74 2.50
CA LEU A 164 5.97 6.20 2.50
C LEU A 164 6.81 6.80 1.36
N GLU A 165 6.25 6.95 0.16
CA GLU A 165 6.90 7.55 -0.99
C GLU A 165 7.25 9.01 -0.74
N ASP A 166 6.30 9.83 -0.27
CA ASP A 166 6.54 11.23 0.09
C ASP A 166 7.58 11.37 1.22
N SER A 167 7.58 10.43 2.19
CA SER A 167 8.60 10.41 3.24
C SER A 167 9.99 10.09 2.69
N ALA A 168 10.07 9.16 1.75
CA ALA A 168 11.33 8.83 1.05
C ALA A 168 11.80 10.00 0.19
N ALA A 169 10.89 10.69 -0.52
CA ALA A 169 11.19 11.87 -1.31
C ALA A 169 11.79 12.99 -0.45
N LEU A 170 11.17 13.31 0.69
CA LEU A 170 11.69 14.33 1.61
C LEU A 170 13.06 13.97 2.19
N LEU A 171 13.30 12.69 2.53
CA LEU A 171 14.61 12.21 2.98
C LEU A 171 15.63 12.29 1.83
N GLY A 172 15.25 11.91 0.61
CA GLY A 172 16.09 12.01 -0.58
C GLY A 172 16.50 13.44 -0.87
N LEU A 173 15.54 14.37 -0.87
CA LEU A 173 15.80 15.81 -1.04
C LEU A 173 16.71 16.35 0.05
N GLY A 174 16.58 15.87 1.29
CA GLY A 174 17.49 16.20 2.39
C GLY A 174 18.93 15.73 2.11
N PHE A 175 19.12 14.49 1.65
CA PHE A 175 20.42 13.97 1.27
C PHE A 175 21.01 14.71 0.06
N ALA A 176 20.21 15.00 -0.97
CA ALA A 176 20.65 15.77 -2.12
C ALA A 176 21.13 17.18 -1.69
N LEU A 177 20.38 17.87 -0.83
CA LEU A 177 20.76 19.18 -0.32
C LEU A 177 22.07 19.13 0.50
N ILE A 178 22.16 18.18 1.44
CA ILE A 178 23.37 18.00 2.26
C ILE A 178 24.59 17.66 1.39
N GLY A 179 24.42 16.74 0.42
CA GLY A 179 25.49 16.32 -0.50
C GLY A 179 25.99 17.49 -1.34
N LEU A 180 25.07 18.27 -1.92
CA LEU A 180 25.41 19.41 -2.74
C LEU A 180 26.14 20.51 -1.93
N VAL A 181 25.65 20.84 -0.72
CA VAL A 181 26.31 21.80 0.18
C VAL A 181 27.68 21.29 0.61
N ALA A 182 27.78 20.02 1.02
CA ALA A 182 29.05 19.43 1.47
C ALA A 182 30.07 19.38 0.33
N ALA A 183 29.66 18.97 -0.88
CA ALA A 183 30.53 18.96 -2.06
C ALA A 183 31.11 20.35 -2.37
N GLN A 184 30.27 21.37 -2.24
CA GLN A 184 30.68 22.77 -2.51
C GLN A 184 31.59 23.33 -1.39
N VAL A 185 31.21 23.15 -0.11
CA VAL A 185 31.95 23.75 1.01
C VAL A 185 33.28 23.07 1.27
N LEU A 186 33.35 21.74 1.07
CA LEU A 186 34.55 20.95 1.29
C LEU A 186 35.42 20.80 0.01
N ASP A 187 34.95 21.33 -1.12
CA ASP A 187 35.57 21.15 -2.45
C ASP A 187 35.81 19.64 -2.79
N MET A 188 34.83 18.82 -2.44
CA MET A 188 34.87 17.39 -2.62
C MET A 188 33.67 16.89 -3.44
N PRO A 189 33.74 16.92 -4.79
CA PRO A 189 32.62 16.52 -5.66
C PRO A 189 32.12 15.09 -5.42
N VAL A 190 32.95 14.20 -4.87
CA VAL A 190 32.59 12.82 -4.52
C VAL A 190 31.39 12.76 -3.54
N LEU A 191 31.15 13.79 -2.74
CA LEU A 191 30.08 13.81 -1.75
C LEU A 191 28.68 13.88 -2.39
N ASP A 192 28.57 14.43 -3.60
CA ASP A 192 27.32 14.39 -4.37
C ASP A 192 26.98 12.95 -4.77
N GLY A 193 27.97 12.15 -5.19
CA GLY A 193 27.81 10.71 -5.45
C GLY A 193 27.46 9.90 -4.18
N VAL A 194 28.03 10.28 -3.04
CA VAL A 194 27.65 9.66 -1.74
C VAL A 194 26.18 9.97 -1.40
N ALA A 195 25.73 11.19 -1.63
CA ALA A 195 24.32 11.57 -1.45
C ALA A 195 23.38 10.72 -2.33
N SER A 196 23.74 10.50 -3.61
CA SER A 196 23.00 9.59 -4.51
C SER A 196 22.90 8.16 -3.97
N LEU A 197 23.97 7.63 -3.36
CA LEU A 197 23.95 6.31 -2.71
C LEU A 197 23.04 6.31 -1.46
N CYS A 198 23.01 7.39 -0.68
CA CYS A 198 22.08 7.52 0.44
C CYS A 198 20.62 7.53 -0.05
N ILE A 199 20.33 8.27 -1.13
CA ILE A 199 19.01 8.27 -1.80
C ILE A 199 18.64 6.86 -2.23
N ALA A 200 19.55 6.15 -2.91
CA ALA A 200 19.35 4.76 -3.32
C ALA A 200 19.01 3.85 -2.13
N GLY A 201 19.71 4.02 -1.00
CA GLY A 201 19.45 3.28 0.23
C GLY A 201 18.05 3.53 0.81
N VAL A 202 17.61 4.79 0.84
CA VAL A 202 16.25 5.16 1.28
C VAL A 202 15.20 4.53 0.38
N LEU A 203 15.36 4.65 -0.95
CA LEU A 203 14.43 4.09 -1.93
C LEU A 203 14.36 2.56 -1.86
N ALA A 204 15.52 1.88 -1.69
CA ALA A 204 15.55 0.44 -1.52
C ALA A 204 14.82 -0.03 -0.25
N ALA A 205 15.00 0.69 0.87
CA ALA A 205 14.31 0.40 2.12
C ALA A 205 12.79 0.61 1.99
N THR A 206 12.37 1.71 1.37
CA THR A 206 10.96 2.02 1.10
C THR A 206 10.33 0.94 0.20
N ALA A 207 10.99 0.61 -0.90
CA ALA A 207 10.54 -0.44 -1.82
C ALA A 207 10.40 -1.80 -1.14
N PHE A 208 11.34 -2.17 -0.26
CA PHE A 208 11.27 -3.42 0.50
C PHE A 208 10.05 -3.44 1.46
N LEU A 209 9.79 -2.34 2.15
CA LEU A 209 8.63 -2.22 3.04
C LEU A 209 7.33 -2.31 2.25
N LEU A 210 7.21 -1.58 1.14
CA LEU A 210 6.03 -1.61 0.26
C LEU A 210 5.80 -3.02 -0.33
N ALA A 211 6.85 -3.64 -0.86
CA ALA A 211 6.76 -4.98 -1.43
C ALA A 211 6.34 -6.02 -0.39
N ARG A 212 6.85 -5.93 0.83
CA ARG A 212 6.50 -6.84 1.92
C ARG A 212 5.02 -6.75 2.29
N GLU A 213 4.51 -5.54 2.50
CA GLU A 213 3.11 -5.33 2.94
C GLU A 213 2.13 -5.64 1.80
N THR A 214 2.41 -5.16 0.58
CA THR A 214 1.55 -5.44 -0.58
C THR A 214 1.54 -6.91 -0.97
N LYS A 215 2.67 -7.62 -0.83
CA LYS A 215 2.74 -9.08 -1.01
C LYS A 215 1.83 -9.79 0.00
N GLY A 216 1.84 -9.40 1.27
CA GLY A 216 0.97 -9.99 2.30
C GLY A 216 -0.51 -9.89 1.90
N LEU A 217 -0.94 -8.71 1.50
CA LEU A 217 -2.30 -8.46 1.02
C LEU A 217 -2.64 -9.25 -0.26
N LEU A 218 -1.70 -9.36 -1.20
CA LEU A 218 -1.88 -10.10 -2.44
C LEU A 218 -2.03 -11.60 -2.21
N VAL A 219 -1.22 -12.19 -1.32
CA VAL A 219 -1.28 -13.62 -0.96
C VAL A 219 -2.59 -13.93 -0.22
N GLY A 220 -3.04 -13.04 0.65
CA GLY A 220 -4.30 -13.12 1.38
C GLY A 220 -4.09 -13.00 2.87
N GLU A 221 -4.45 -11.86 3.41
CA GLU A 221 -4.49 -11.60 4.83
C GLU A 221 -5.92 -11.67 5.37
N PRO A 222 -6.11 -11.93 6.68
CA PRO A 222 -7.43 -11.85 7.29
C PRO A 222 -7.92 -10.39 7.26
N ALA A 223 -9.24 -10.23 7.29
CA ALA A 223 -9.88 -8.94 7.51
C ALA A 223 -9.55 -8.39 8.91
N HIS A 224 -9.94 -7.15 9.17
CA HIS A 224 -9.78 -6.57 10.50
C HIS A 224 -10.47 -7.46 11.57
N PRO A 225 -9.85 -7.73 12.72
CA PRO A 225 -10.38 -8.64 13.76
C PRO A 225 -11.83 -8.32 14.17
N ALA A 226 -12.19 -7.04 14.22
CA ALA A 226 -13.56 -6.61 14.55
C ALA A 226 -14.65 -7.21 13.63
N VAL A 227 -14.32 -7.49 12.35
CA VAL A 227 -15.26 -8.13 11.41
C VAL A 227 -15.53 -9.57 11.85
N ALA A 228 -14.49 -10.33 12.17
CA ALA A 228 -14.62 -11.71 12.62
C ALA A 228 -15.35 -11.80 13.97
N GLU A 229 -14.99 -10.93 14.92
CA GLU A 229 -15.65 -10.84 16.25
C GLU A 229 -17.14 -10.51 16.10
N ARG A 230 -17.49 -9.60 15.20
CA ARG A 230 -18.89 -9.24 14.98
C ARG A 230 -19.69 -10.34 14.31
N ILE A 231 -19.11 -11.04 13.32
CA ILE A 231 -19.74 -12.21 12.69
C ILE A 231 -20.08 -13.27 13.77
N MET A 232 -19.12 -13.56 14.66
CA MET A 232 -19.32 -14.48 15.77
C MET A 232 -20.45 -14.00 16.69
N ALA A 233 -20.42 -12.75 17.13
CA ALA A 233 -21.41 -12.17 18.03
C ALA A 233 -22.83 -12.20 17.43
N VAL A 234 -22.99 -11.88 16.14
CA VAL A 234 -24.29 -11.94 15.45
C VAL A 234 -24.77 -13.40 15.36
N ALA A 235 -23.87 -14.31 14.99
CA ALA A 235 -24.23 -15.73 14.87
C ALA A 235 -24.69 -16.34 16.22
N GLU A 236 -24.00 -16.02 17.31
CA GLU A 236 -24.31 -16.53 18.65
C GLU A 236 -25.67 -16.01 19.21
N THR A 237 -26.25 -14.97 18.62
CA THR A 237 -27.56 -14.46 19.02
C THR A 237 -28.72 -15.11 18.25
N ASP A 238 -28.46 -15.91 17.21
CA ASP A 238 -29.54 -16.54 16.42
C ASP A 238 -30.05 -17.81 17.12
N PRO A 239 -31.39 -17.92 17.33
CA PRO A 239 -31.98 -19.01 18.10
C PRO A 239 -31.93 -20.39 17.42
N ASP A 240 -31.63 -20.45 16.12
CA ASP A 240 -31.50 -21.71 15.39
C ASP A 240 -30.05 -22.23 15.39
N LEU A 241 -29.13 -21.44 15.95
CA LEU A 241 -27.72 -21.79 16.08
C LEU A 241 -27.42 -22.22 17.53
N ARG A 242 -26.87 -23.41 17.71
CA ARG A 242 -26.41 -23.89 19.02
C ARG A 242 -25.08 -23.22 19.39
N ARG A 243 -24.16 -23.07 18.40
CA ARG A 243 -22.82 -22.55 18.63
C ARG A 243 -22.15 -22.05 17.36
N ALA A 244 -21.49 -20.91 17.44
CA ALA A 244 -20.51 -20.47 16.45
C ALA A 244 -19.12 -21.04 16.83
N ASN A 245 -18.52 -21.88 15.97
CA ASN A 245 -17.26 -22.53 16.26
C ASN A 245 -16.05 -21.63 15.96
N GLY A 246 -16.15 -20.78 14.94
CA GLY A 246 -15.12 -19.85 14.55
C GLY A 246 -15.28 -19.32 13.13
N VAL A 247 -14.62 -18.19 12.89
CA VAL A 247 -14.65 -17.47 11.61
C VAL A 247 -13.25 -17.43 11.00
N THR A 248 -13.18 -17.64 9.70
CA THR A 248 -12.01 -17.37 8.88
C THR A 248 -12.39 -16.27 7.88
N THR A 249 -11.63 -15.19 7.82
CA THR A 249 -11.86 -14.08 6.88
C THR A 249 -10.69 -13.97 5.90
N MET A 250 -10.97 -13.45 4.73
CA MET A 250 -9.96 -13.13 3.71
C MET A 250 -10.26 -11.76 3.12
N GLN A 251 -9.27 -10.88 3.18
CA GLN A 251 -9.33 -9.58 2.52
C GLN A 251 -9.10 -9.76 1.02
N MET A 252 -10.07 -9.34 0.21
CA MET A 252 -10.03 -9.45 -1.26
C MET A 252 -9.72 -8.11 -1.93
N GLY A 253 -9.88 -7.01 -1.21
CA GLY A 253 -9.64 -5.64 -1.62
C GLY A 253 -9.93 -4.70 -0.45
N PRO A 254 -9.63 -3.40 -0.51
CA PRO A 254 -9.87 -2.48 0.61
C PRO A 254 -11.30 -2.53 1.16
N GLU A 255 -12.27 -2.65 0.26
CA GLU A 255 -13.70 -2.70 0.58
C GLU A 255 -14.33 -4.07 0.23
N GLN A 256 -13.54 -5.15 0.25
CA GLN A 256 -14.00 -6.48 -0.14
C GLN A 256 -13.47 -7.54 0.83
N VAL A 257 -14.36 -8.17 1.56
CA VAL A 257 -14.08 -9.24 2.51
C VAL A 257 -14.92 -10.47 2.16
N VAL A 258 -14.29 -11.64 2.20
CA VAL A 258 -14.98 -12.93 2.19
C VAL A 258 -14.81 -13.57 3.55
N ALA A 259 -15.88 -14.11 4.12
CA ALA A 259 -15.86 -14.77 5.40
C ALA A 259 -16.44 -16.19 5.34
N MET A 260 -15.92 -17.07 6.15
CA MET A 260 -16.38 -18.44 6.35
C MET A 260 -16.60 -18.67 7.83
N LEU A 261 -17.86 -18.88 8.23
CA LEU A 261 -18.28 -19.21 9.57
C LEU A 261 -18.50 -20.73 9.68
N SER A 262 -17.88 -21.38 10.66
CA SER A 262 -18.24 -22.72 11.07
C SER A 262 -19.26 -22.63 12.23
N ALA A 263 -20.38 -23.29 12.07
CA ALA A 263 -21.51 -23.19 13.00
C ALA A 263 -22.15 -24.57 13.27
N GLU A 264 -22.55 -24.80 14.50
CA GLU A 264 -23.38 -25.91 14.91
C GLU A 264 -24.82 -25.44 15.06
N PHE A 265 -25.74 -26.05 14.29
CA PHE A 265 -27.16 -25.77 14.35
C PHE A 265 -27.84 -26.66 15.39
N GLU A 266 -29.00 -26.27 15.87
CA GLU A 266 -29.83 -27.12 16.72
C GLU A 266 -30.28 -28.38 15.97
N ASP A 267 -30.26 -29.54 16.64
CA ASP A 267 -30.45 -30.87 16.01
C ASP A 267 -31.83 -31.07 15.40
N ASP A 268 -32.85 -30.36 15.90
CA ASP A 268 -34.25 -30.48 15.46
C ASP A 268 -34.56 -29.53 14.27
N ARG A 269 -33.58 -28.77 13.76
CA ARG A 269 -33.80 -27.82 12.66
C ARG A 269 -33.89 -28.52 11.31
N ARG A 270 -34.91 -28.13 10.55
CA ARG A 270 -35.07 -28.56 9.15
C ARG A 270 -34.33 -27.60 8.22
N THR A 271 -33.98 -28.10 7.03
CA THR A 271 -33.25 -27.31 6.01
C THR A 271 -33.81 -25.90 5.81
N PRO A 272 -35.16 -25.66 5.67
CA PRO A 272 -35.64 -24.28 5.49
C PRO A 272 -35.38 -23.36 6.68
N GLN A 273 -35.30 -23.89 7.90
CA GLN A 273 -34.95 -23.12 9.10
C GLN A 273 -33.47 -22.75 9.11
N ILE A 274 -32.61 -23.68 8.70
CA ILE A 274 -31.17 -23.44 8.55
C ILE A 274 -30.92 -22.38 7.49
N GLU A 275 -31.58 -22.45 6.31
CA GLU A 275 -31.48 -21.44 5.25
C GLU A 275 -31.94 -20.04 5.73
N ALA A 276 -33.04 -20.00 6.48
CA ALA A 276 -33.52 -18.74 7.07
C ALA A 276 -32.54 -18.17 8.11
N CYS A 277 -31.94 -19.00 8.96
CA CYS A 277 -30.90 -18.62 9.92
C CYS A 277 -29.68 -18.04 9.18
N ILE A 278 -29.17 -18.72 8.16
CA ILE A 278 -28.04 -18.25 7.33
C ILE A 278 -28.37 -16.87 6.75
N THR A 279 -29.56 -16.70 6.17
CA THR A 279 -30.00 -15.43 5.56
C THR A 279 -30.10 -14.31 6.59
N ARG A 280 -30.59 -14.58 7.80
CA ARG A 280 -30.66 -13.59 8.89
C ARG A 280 -29.27 -13.12 9.31
N ILE A 281 -28.35 -14.07 9.56
CA ILE A 281 -26.97 -13.77 9.96
C ILE A 281 -26.26 -12.96 8.86
N GLU A 282 -26.33 -13.42 7.60
CA GLU A 282 -25.71 -12.72 6.47
C GLU A 282 -26.26 -11.29 6.33
N THR A 283 -27.57 -11.11 6.39
CA THR A 283 -28.21 -9.81 6.28
C THR A 283 -27.81 -8.86 7.41
N ALA A 284 -27.79 -9.38 8.65
CA ALA A 284 -27.40 -8.58 9.81
C ALA A 284 -25.93 -8.11 9.72
N VAL A 285 -25.03 -9.01 9.36
CA VAL A 285 -23.60 -8.65 9.22
C VAL A 285 -23.37 -7.70 8.05
N LYS A 286 -23.95 -7.95 6.88
CA LYS A 286 -23.82 -7.07 5.69
C LYS A 286 -24.34 -5.65 5.92
N ARG A 287 -25.34 -5.50 6.79
CA ARG A 287 -25.87 -4.17 7.12
C ARG A 287 -24.87 -3.30 7.89
N GLU A 288 -24.00 -3.93 8.71
CA GLU A 288 -22.97 -3.24 9.48
C GLU A 288 -21.63 -3.18 8.73
N TYR A 289 -21.34 -4.21 7.93
CA TYR A 289 -20.11 -4.33 7.14
C TYR A 289 -20.44 -4.52 5.64
N PRO A 290 -20.74 -3.43 4.93
CA PRO A 290 -21.08 -3.47 3.51
C PRO A 290 -19.97 -4.05 2.62
N GLU A 291 -18.72 -4.03 3.12
CA GLU A 291 -17.55 -4.64 2.48
C GLU A 291 -17.57 -6.18 2.46
N LEU A 292 -18.48 -6.82 3.21
CA LEU A 292 -18.63 -8.28 3.19
C LEU A 292 -19.28 -8.74 1.88
N VAL A 293 -18.47 -9.19 0.92
CA VAL A 293 -18.93 -9.66 -0.39
C VAL A 293 -19.70 -10.97 -0.26
N ALA A 294 -19.16 -11.91 0.54
CA ALA A 294 -19.78 -13.21 0.76
C ALA A 294 -19.54 -13.71 2.18
N LEU A 295 -20.58 -14.34 2.77
CA LEU A 295 -20.49 -15.08 4.01
C LEU A 295 -20.93 -16.54 3.74
N PHE A 296 -19.98 -17.46 3.83
CA PHE A 296 -20.26 -18.90 3.73
C PHE A 296 -20.42 -19.46 5.14
N ILE A 297 -21.57 -20.10 5.43
CA ILE A 297 -21.80 -20.74 6.72
C ILE A 297 -21.74 -22.25 6.52
N LYS A 298 -20.82 -22.88 7.21
CA LYS A 298 -20.61 -24.33 7.16
C LYS A 298 -21.14 -24.99 8.41
N ALA A 299 -22.13 -25.87 8.26
CA ALA A 299 -22.62 -26.71 9.36
C ALA A 299 -21.54 -27.71 9.78
N GLN A 300 -21.07 -27.61 11.03
CA GLN A 300 -20.06 -28.48 11.62
C GLN A 300 -20.21 -28.54 13.15
N THR A 301 -19.92 -29.72 13.75
CA THR A 301 -19.77 -29.79 15.20
C THR A 301 -18.42 -29.20 15.64
N PRO A 302 -18.27 -28.82 16.91
CA PRO A 302 -17.00 -28.30 17.46
C PRO A 302 -15.82 -29.24 17.26
N GLU A 303 -16.05 -30.57 17.42
CA GLU A 303 -15.01 -31.58 17.29
C GLU A 303 -14.48 -31.67 15.86
N VAL A 304 -15.38 -31.65 14.86
CA VAL A 304 -15.01 -31.68 13.43
C VAL A 304 -14.27 -30.40 13.05
N TYR A 305 -14.72 -29.25 13.58
CA TYR A 305 -14.03 -27.97 13.35
C TYR A 305 -12.62 -27.97 13.96
N ALA A 306 -12.48 -28.42 15.23
CA ALA A 306 -11.19 -28.50 15.91
C ALA A 306 -10.21 -29.45 15.20
N ALA A 307 -10.68 -30.65 14.82
CA ALA A 307 -9.88 -31.63 14.10
C ALA A 307 -9.37 -31.08 12.76
N ARG A 308 -10.23 -30.36 12.00
CA ARG A 308 -9.85 -29.74 10.74
C ARG A 308 -8.83 -28.61 10.93
N ARG A 309 -9.00 -27.75 11.95
CA ARG A 309 -8.01 -26.71 12.26
C ARG A 309 -6.66 -27.29 12.64
N ALA A 310 -6.65 -28.37 13.43
CA ALA A 310 -5.42 -29.07 13.79
C ALA A 310 -4.71 -29.65 12.56
N ALA A 311 -5.47 -30.25 11.64
CA ALA A 311 -4.93 -30.79 10.38
C ALA A 311 -4.33 -29.71 9.47
N LEU A 312 -4.94 -28.51 9.40
CA LEU A 312 -4.42 -27.38 8.62
C LEU A 312 -3.18 -26.74 9.26
N ALA A 313 -3.02 -26.84 10.57
CA ALA A 313 -1.86 -26.32 11.30
C ALA A 313 -0.69 -27.30 11.35
N ALA A 314 -0.91 -28.57 11.02
CA ALA A 314 0.14 -29.58 10.98
C ALA A 314 1.12 -29.30 9.82
N PRO A 315 2.44 -29.43 10.01
CA PRO A 315 3.38 -29.35 8.92
C PRO A 315 3.06 -30.42 7.87
N PRO A 316 3.32 -30.15 6.57
CA PRO A 316 3.15 -31.17 5.54
C PRO A 316 3.98 -32.41 5.89
N ALA A 317 3.40 -33.60 5.65
CA ALA A 317 4.13 -34.86 5.83
C ALA A 317 5.43 -34.77 5.01
N PRO A 318 6.58 -35.23 5.56
CA PRO A 318 7.81 -35.34 4.78
C PRO A 318 7.56 -36.27 3.58
N GLU A 319 7.92 -35.78 2.37
CA GLU A 319 7.91 -36.57 1.14
C GLU A 319 8.91 -37.73 1.19
#